data_169352ba05458416225ede20b4130d19
#
_entry.id   169352ba05458416225ede20b4130d19
#
_cell.length_a   1.000
_cell.length_b   1.000
_cell.length_c   1.000
_cell.angle_alpha   90.00
_cell.angle_beta   90.00
_cell.angle_gamma   90.00
#
_symmetry.space_group_name_H-M   'P 1'
#
loop_
_entity.id
_entity.type
_entity.pdbx_description
1 polymer ?
#
loop_
_entity_poly.entity_id
_entity_poly.type
_entity_poly.pdbx_seq_one_letter_code
_entity_poly.pdbx_strand_id
1 'polypeptide(L)'
;IDEIRHMQTQTRDALTRLFQKGNISFGSVKDVRGSLKRLEIGSSLGIGELLAICSLLENTNRVKAYSRSERGDSLPDSLDGMFEALEPLTPLTTEIRRCILSEDEISDDASSNLRQIRRNMKITGDRIHTQLSSLVNGSARNYLQDSVITMRNGRYCIPVKAEYKGQVP
;
A
#
# COMPACT_ATOMS: atom_id res chain seq x y z
N ILE A 1 14.02 -10.68 43.71
CA ILE A 1 12.71 -11.18 44.23
C ILE A 1 11.60 -10.22 43.75
N ASP A 2 11.77 -8.91 43.84
CA ASP A 2 10.72 -7.94 43.50
C ASP A 2 10.40 -7.91 41.98
N GLU A 3 11.41 -8.08 41.11
CA GLU A 3 11.23 -8.22 39.67
C GLU A 3 10.36 -9.44 39.33
N ILE A 4 10.63 -10.59 39.97
CA ILE A 4 9.83 -11.80 39.79
C ILE A 4 8.38 -11.59 40.20
N ARG A 5 8.15 -10.94 41.34
CA ARG A 5 6.80 -10.60 41.79
C ARG A 5 6.08 -9.67 40.82
N HIS A 6 6.79 -8.68 40.30
CA HIS A 6 6.25 -7.77 39.30
C HIS A 6 5.81 -8.53 38.04
N MET A 7 6.64 -9.39 37.48
CA MET A 7 6.32 -10.22 36.31
C MET A 7 5.13 -11.16 36.57
N GLN A 8 5.04 -11.75 37.78
CA GLN A 8 3.90 -12.58 38.16
C GLN A 8 2.60 -11.75 38.24
N THR A 9 2.68 -10.53 38.75
CA THR A 9 1.53 -9.60 38.79
C THR A 9 1.08 -9.25 37.36
N GLN A 10 1.99 -8.89 36.49
CA GLN A 10 1.67 -8.63 35.05
C GLN A 10 1.01 -9.83 34.37
N THR A 11 1.50 -11.04 34.62
CA THR A 11 0.89 -12.27 34.06
C THR A 11 -0.52 -12.49 34.58
N ARG A 12 -0.76 -12.30 35.89
CA ARG A 12 -2.09 -12.40 36.45
C ARG A 12 -3.05 -11.34 35.91
N ASP A 13 -2.60 -10.11 35.78
CA ASP A 13 -3.41 -9.02 35.28
C ASP A 13 -3.74 -9.24 33.78
N ALA A 14 -2.78 -9.78 32.98
CA ALA A 14 -3.02 -10.19 31.61
C ALA A 14 -4.10 -11.27 31.50
N LEU A 15 -4.05 -12.30 32.34
CA LEU A 15 -5.09 -13.34 32.40
C LEU A 15 -6.45 -12.75 32.75
N THR A 16 -6.50 -11.86 33.73
CA THR A 16 -7.74 -11.19 34.15
C THR A 16 -8.34 -10.41 32.96
N ARG A 17 -7.52 -9.66 32.22
CA ARG A 17 -7.98 -8.94 31.03
C ARG A 17 -8.50 -9.89 29.94
N LEU A 18 -7.84 -11.02 29.68
CA LEU A 18 -8.30 -12.01 28.70
C LEU A 18 -9.66 -12.60 29.09
N PHE A 19 -9.89 -12.87 30.39
CA PHE A 19 -11.19 -13.36 30.85
C PHE A 19 -12.29 -12.31 30.76
N GLN A 20 -11.98 -11.05 31.03
CA GLN A 20 -12.96 -9.96 31.04
C GLN A 20 -13.28 -9.42 29.64
N LYS A 21 -12.26 -9.25 28.78
CA LYS A 21 -12.34 -8.56 27.49
C LYS A 21 -12.20 -9.50 26.28
N GLY A 22 -11.88 -10.77 26.51
CA GLY A 22 -11.58 -11.73 25.45
C GLY A 22 -10.16 -11.62 24.90
N ASN A 23 -9.89 -12.41 23.85
CA ASN A 23 -8.57 -12.50 23.25
C ASN A 23 -8.23 -11.24 22.45
N ILE A 24 -6.96 -10.84 22.53
CA ILE A 24 -6.36 -9.83 21.68
C ILE A 24 -5.39 -10.49 20.68
N SER A 25 -5.46 -10.07 19.43
CA SER A 25 -4.48 -10.48 18.42
C SER A 25 -3.48 -9.36 18.18
N PHE A 26 -2.20 -9.64 18.36
CA PHE A 26 -1.13 -8.71 18.01
C PHE A 26 -0.80 -8.73 16.51
N GLY A 27 -1.42 -9.62 15.75
CA GLY A 27 -1.21 -9.76 14.31
C GLY A 27 0.22 -10.16 13.92
N SER A 28 0.55 -10.03 12.65
CA SER A 28 1.91 -10.23 12.16
C SER A 28 2.67 -8.91 12.23
N VAL A 29 3.51 -8.75 13.25
CA VAL A 29 4.38 -7.57 13.40
C VAL A 29 5.72 -7.86 12.77
N LYS A 30 6.10 -7.08 11.76
CA LYS A 30 7.46 -7.11 11.17
C LYS A 30 8.38 -6.16 11.94
N ASP A 31 9.64 -6.55 12.10
CA ASP A 31 10.66 -5.68 12.70
C ASP A 31 11.01 -4.53 11.73
N VAL A 32 10.69 -3.31 12.12
CA VAL A 32 10.91 -2.11 11.32
C VAL A 32 12.15 -1.31 11.75
N ARG A 33 12.91 -1.78 12.76
CA ARG A 33 14.08 -1.07 13.29
C ARG A 33 15.16 -0.83 12.23
N GLY A 34 15.33 -1.77 11.31
CA GLY A 34 16.26 -1.60 10.17
C GLY A 34 15.86 -0.45 9.25
N SER A 35 14.57 -0.32 8.96
CA SER A 35 14.01 0.77 8.14
C SER A 35 14.17 2.13 8.84
N LEU A 36 13.95 2.19 10.17
CA LEU A 36 14.15 3.42 10.93
C LEU A 36 15.61 3.89 10.92
N LYS A 37 16.56 2.97 11.11
CA LYS A 37 18.01 3.30 11.02
C LYS A 37 18.39 3.84 9.64
N ARG A 38 17.78 3.32 8.57
CA ARG A 38 18.01 3.85 7.21
C ARG A 38 17.47 5.26 7.04
N LEU A 39 16.30 5.57 7.62
CA LEU A 39 15.77 6.94 7.63
C LEU A 39 16.66 7.91 8.38
N GLU A 40 17.22 7.51 9.54
CA GLU A 40 18.13 8.34 10.33
C GLU A 40 19.38 8.79 9.55
N ILE A 41 19.86 7.96 8.62
CA ILE A 41 20.99 8.29 7.74
C ILE A 41 20.55 8.93 6.41
N GLY A 42 19.28 9.37 6.30
CA GLY A 42 18.76 10.08 5.13
C GLY A 42 18.37 9.20 3.94
N SER A 43 18.27 7.88 4.10
CA SER A 43 17.78 6.99 3.05
C SER A 43 16.24 7.05 2.93
N SER A 44 15.71 6.81 1.73
CA SER A 44 14.28 6.62 1.52
C SER A 44 13.86 5.18 1.78
N LEU A 45 12.58 4.98 2.13
CA LEU A 45 11.97 3.67 2.29
C LEU A 45 11.21 3.24 1.03
N GLY A 46 11.22 1.94 0.75
CA GLY A 46 10.40 1.35 -0.30
C GLY A 46 8.95 1.14 0.15
N ILE A 47 8.07 0.82 -0.83
CA ILE A 47 6.63 0.60 -0.61
C ILE A 47 6.40 -0.49 0.47
N GLY A 48 7.08 -1.64 0.35
CA GLY A 48 6.94 -2.74 1.31
C GLY A 48 7.35 -2.36 2.75
N GLU A 49 8.36 -1.50 2.92
CA GLU A 49 8.78 -1.01 4.23
C GLU A 49 7.75 -0.05 4.83
N LEU A 50 7.19 0.86 4.01
CA LEU A 50 6.12 1.76 4.43
C LEU A 50 4.86 1.00 4.83
N LEU A 51 4.49 -0.05 4.08
CA LEU A 51 3.36 -0.92 4.42
C LEU A 51 3.61 -1.73 5.71
N ALA A 52 4.84 -2.17 5.96
CA ALA A 52 5.20 -2.83 7.21
C ALA A 52 5.06 -1.90 8.41
N ILE A 53 5.52 -0.65 8.29
CA ILE A 53 5.34 0.40 9.31
C ILE A 53 3.85 0.68 9.52
N CYS A 54 3.08 0.83 8.43
CA CYS A 54 1.64 1.05 8.50
C CYS A 54 0.93 -0.07 9.26
N SER A 55 1.24 -1.33 8.94
CA SER A 55 0.69 -2.50 9.63
C SER A 55 1.04 -2.53 11.11
N LEU A 56 2.27 -2.18 11.49
CA LEU A 56 2.67 -2.04 12.88
C LEU A 56 1.84 -0.98 13.61
N LEU A 57 1.66 0.19 13.01
CA LEU A 57 0.88 1.28 13.60
C LEU A 57 -0.62 0.95 13.70
N GLU A 58 -1.19 0.26 12.73
CA GLU A 58 -2.57 -0.26 12.77
C GLU A 58 -2.75 -1.27 13.91
N ASN A 59 -1.78 -2.17 14.09
CA ASN A 59 -1.77 -3.10 15.22
C ASN A 59 -1.68 -2.35 16.56
N THR A 60 -0.80 -1.36 16.64
CA THR A 60 -0.64 -0.50 17.81
C THR A 60 -1.97 0.19 18.17
N ASN A 61 -2.68 0.72 17.18
CA ASN A 61 -3.99 1.33 17.40
C ASN A 61 -5.03 0.33 17.94
N ARG A 62 -5.07 -0.88 17.40
CA ARG A 62 -5.97 -1.96 17.85
C ARG A 62 -5.66 -2.38 19.28
N VAL A 63 -4.38 -2.56 19.61
CA VAL A 63 -3.93 -2.92 20.94
C VAL A 63 -4.26 -1.81 21.96
N LYS A 64 -4.03 -0.55 21.59
CA LYS A 64 -4.39 0.60 22.43
C LYS A 64 -5.90 0.71 22.63
N ALA A 65 -6.71 0.45 21.60
CA ALA A 65 -8.17 0.44 21.71
C ALA A 65 -8.67 -0.67 22.64
N TYR A 66 -8.07 -1.86 22.60
CA TYR A 66 -8.37 -2.95 23.53
C TYR A 66 -8.15 -2.55 25.00
N SER A 67 -7.11 -1.78 25.29
CA SER A 67 -6.86 -1.25 26.64
C SER A 67 -7.99 -0.34 27.13
N ARG A 68 -8.52 0.52 26.25
CA ARG A 68 -9.51 1.56 26.57
C ARG A 68 -10.95 1.08 26.73
N SER A 69 -11.23 -0.23 26.75
CA SER A 69 -12.59 -0.78 26.79
C SER A 69 -13.57 0.04 27.64
N GLU A 70 -14.79 0.24 27.11
CA GLU A 70 -15.84 1.17 27.52
C GLU A 70 -16.50 0.91 28.92
N ARG A 71 -16.00 -0.01 29.70
CA ARG A 71 -16.49 -0.24 31.06
C ARG A 71 -15.64 0.52 32.05
N GLY A 72 -16.13 1.69 32.40
CA GLY A 72 -15.50 2.65 33.36
C GLY A 72 -15.24 2.19 34.76
N ASP A 73 -15.20 0.89 35.07
CA ASP A 73 -15.02 0.34 36.42
C ASP A 73 -13.84 -0.62 36.54
N SER A 74 -12.94 -0.72 35.60
CA SER A 74 -11.73 -1.51 35.79
C SER A 74 -10.68 -0.68 36.58
N LEU A 75 -10.33 -1.16 37.77
CA LEU A 75 -9.20 -0.60 38.50
C LEU A 75 -7.93 -0.64 37.66
N PRO A 76 -7.06 0.38 37.79
CA PRO A 76 -5.75 0.37 37.14
C PRO A 76 -4.97 -0.90 37.50
N ASP A 77 -4.29 -1.47 36.49
CA ASP A 77 -3.48 -2.67 36.68
C ASP A 77 -2.03 -2.46 36.22
N SER A 78 -1.18 -3.48 36.39
CA SER A 78 0.26 -3.38 36.12
C SER A 78 0.60 -3.27 34.59
N LEU A 79 -0.38 -3.43 33.71
CA LEU A 79 -0.20 -3.37 32.26
C LEU A 79 -0.57 -2.00 31.66
N ASP A 80 -1.29 -1.16 32.39
CA ASP A 80 -1.78 0.13 31.89
C ASP A 80 -0.65 0.99 31.31
N GLY A 81 0.47 1.10 32.02
CA GLY A 81 1.62 1.86 31.53
C GLY A 81 2.19 1.36 30.20
N MET A 82 2.14 0.04 29.93
CA MET A 82 2.56 -0.52 28.64
C MET A 82 1.61 -0.11 27.52
N PHE A 83 0.30 -0.12 27.76
CA PHE A 83 -0.70 0.28 26.77
C PHE A 83 -0.70 1.80 26.55
N GLU A 84 -0.49 2.59 27.58
CA GLU A 84 -0.40 4.05 27.49
C GLU A 84 0.80 4.50 26.66
N ALA A 85 1.93 3.81 26.78
CA ALA A 85 3.14 4.07 26.01
C ALA A 85 3.00 3.82 24.50
N LEU A 86 1.93 3.15 24.06
CA LEU A 86 1.69 2.90 22.66
C LEU A 86 1.23 4.16 21.91
N GLU A 87 1.91 4.52 20.85
CA GLU A 87 1.62 5.67 20.01
C GLU A 87 1.22 5.21 18.58
N PRO A 88 -0.08 5.18 18.24
CA PRO A 88 -0.55 4.62 16.95
C PRO A 88 -0.28 5.51 15.75
N LEU A 89 0.14 6.78 15.93
CA LEU A 89 0.44 7.74 14.87
C LEU A 89 -0.60 7.72 13.72
N THR A 90 -1.87 7.78 14.05
CA THR A 90 -2.99 7.65 13.10
C THR A 90 -2.88 8.56 11.87
N PRO A 91 -2.42 9.82 11.95
CA PRO A 91 -2.24 10.66 10.76
C PRO A 91 -1.24 10.06 9.77
N LEU A 92 -0.15 9.48 10.26
CA LEU A 92 0.86 8.82 9.41
C LEU A 92 0.29 7.58 8.73
N THR A 93 -0.42 6.74 9.49
CA THR A 93 -1.10 5.56 8.94
C THR A 93 -2.07 5.92 7.83
N THR A 94 -2.90 6.94 8.06
CA THR A 94 -3.86 7.45 7.09
C THR A 94 -3.16 7.94 5.81
N GLU A 95 -2.06 8.67 5.95
CA GLU A 95 -1.32 9.20 4.81
C GLU A 95 -0.65 8.08 4.00
N ILE A 96 -0.04 7.08 4.65
CA ILE A 96 0.53 5.91 3.96
C ILE A 96 -0.58 5.18 3.18
N ARG A 97 -1.73 4.91 3.78
CA ARG A 97 -2.86 4.23 3.12
C ARG A 97 -3.49 5.04 1.99
N ARG A 98 -3.50 6.36 2.11
CA ARG A 98 -3.95 7.24 1.04
C ARG A 98 -3.06 7.15 -0.19
N CYS A 99 -1.75 7.01 0.03
CA CYS A 99 -0.76 6.99 -1.03
C CYS A 99 -0.51 5.61 -1.63
N ILE A 100 -0.59 4.54 -0.81
CA ILE A 100 -0.18 3.18 -1.19
C ILE A 100 -1.37 2.24 -1.05
N LEU A 101 -1.83 1.68 -2.18
CA LEU A 101 -2.95 0.74 -2.23
C LEU A 101 -2.48 -0.70 -2.01
N SER A 102 -1.34 -1.07 -2.62
CA SER A 102 -0.71 -2.39 -2.50
C SER A 102 0.81 -2.30 -2.68
N GLU A 103 1.51 -3.42 -2.60
CA GLU A 103 2.97 -3.47 -2.85
C GLU A 103 3.33 -3.02 -4.28
N ASP A 104 2.43 -3.19 -5.23
CA ASP A 104 2.64 -2.88 -6.65
C ASP A 104 1.88 -1.63 -7.12
N GLU A 105 1.08 -0.99 -6.25
CA GLU A 105 0.17 0.06 -6.66
C GLU A 105 0.22 1.30 -5.77
N ILE A 106 0.61 2.42 -6.37
CA ILE A 106 0.52 3.76 -5.76
C ILE A 106 -0.76 4.43 -6.26
N SER A 107 -1.54 4.98 -5.33
CA SER A 107 -2.78 5.70 -5.61
C SER A 107 -2.54 6.94 -6.48
N ASP A 108 -3.49 7.25 -7.36
CA ASP A 108 -3.52 8.54 -8.06
C ASP A 108 -3.60 9.73 -7.10
N ASP A 109 -4.17 9.50 -5.92
CA ASP A 109 -4.28 10.51 -4.87
C ASP A 109 -2.98 10.75 -4.09
N ALA A 110 -1.93 9.95 -4.33
CA ALA A 110 -0.64 10.13 -3.68
C ALA A 110 -0.02 11.50 -4.02
N SER A 111 -0.21 11.98 -5.26
CA SER A 111 0.22 13.34 -5.63
C SER A 111 -0.61 13.87 -6.80
N SER A 112 -0.90 15.18 -6.78
CA SER A 112 -1.58 15.85 -7.89
C SER A 112 -0.82 15.72 -9.21
N ASN A 113 0.50 15.75 -9.15
CA ASN A 113 1.37 15.58 -10.32
C ASN A 113 1.27 14.18 -10.91
N LEU A 114 1.30 13.13 -10.08
CA LEU A 114 1.13 11.74 -10.52
C LEU A 114 -0.22 11.53 -11.22
N ARG A 115 -1.30 12.04 -10.62
CA ARG A 115 -2.65 12.02 -11.21
C ARG A 115 -2.68 12.69 -12.57
N GLN A 116 -2.08 13.88 -12.68
CA GLN A 116 -2.00 14.64 -13.94
C GLN A 116 -1.23 13.86 -15.02
N ILE A 117 -0.07 13.31 -14.66
CA ILE A 117 0.78 12.52 -15.58
C ILE A 117 0.00 11.29 -16.07
N ARG A 118 -0.60 10.51 -15.18
CA ARG A 118 -1.37 9.31 -15.57
C ARG A 118 -2.57 9.66 -16.45
N ARG A 119 -3.27 10.77 -16.13
CA ARG A 119 -4.36 11.27 -16.97
C ARG A 119 -3.87 11.64 -18.37
N ASN A 120 -2.76 12.36 -18.47
CA ASN A 120 -2.19 12.74 -19.75
C ASN A 120 -1.73 11.52 -20.56
N MET A 121 -1.12 10.54 -19.90
CA MET A 121 -0.73 9.27 -20.54
C MET A 121 -1.95 8.55 -21.13
N LYS A 122 -3.05 8.46 -20.37
CA LYS A 122 -4.29 7.85 -20.85
C LYS A 122 -4.86 8.59 -22.04
N ILE A 123 -5.01 9.91 -21.98
CA ILE A 123 -5.52 10.74 -23.07
C ILE A 123 -4.65 10.58 -24.34
N THR A 124 -3.34 10.56 -24.17
CA THR A 124 -2.41 10.38 -25.29
C THR A 124 -2.51 8.98 -25.89
N GLY A 125 -2.61 7.95 -25.05
CA GLY A 125 -2.85 6.57 -25.50
C GLY A 125 -4.15 6.43 -26.29
N ASP A 126 -5.25 7.00 -25.81
CA ASP A 126 -6.54 6.99 -26.47
C ASP A 126 -6.48 7.72 -27.85
N ARG A 127 -5.75 8.84 -27.92
CA ARG A 127 -5.51 9.55 -29.19
C ARG A 127 -4.74 8.69 -30.20
N ILE A 128 -3.66 8.05 -29.76
CA ILE A 128 -2.86 7.16 -30.62
C ILE A 128 -3.75 6.01 -31.14
N HIS A 129 -4.51 5.38 -30.23
CA HIS A 129 -5.41 4.29 -30.62
C HIS A 129 -6.46 4.75 -31.66
N THR A 130 -7.04 5.92 -31.49
CA THR A 130 -8.01 6.51 -32.42
C THR A 130 -7.38 6.78 -33.78
N GLN A 131 -6.18 7.36 -33.81
CA GLN A 131 -5.45 7.62 -35.09
C GLN A 131 -5.09 6.33 -35.78
N LEU A 132 -4.60 5.33 -35.06
CA LEU A 132 -4.28 4.02 -35.62
C LEU A 132 -5.54 3.30 -36.14
N SER A 133 -6.65 3.36 -35.43
CA SER A 133 -7.92 2.80 -35.86
C SER A 133 -8.43 3.46 -37.15
N SER A 134 -8.30 4.77 -37.26
CA SER A 134 -8.63 5.50 -38.50
C SER A 134 -7.74 5.08 -39.67
N LEU A 135 -6.44 4.92 -39.43
CA LEU A 135 -5.48 4.49 -40.43
C LEU A 135 -5.76 3.05 -40.92
N VAL A 136 -5.98 2.13 -39.97
CA VAL A 136 -6.24 0.71 -40.23
C VAL A 136 -7.55 0.50 -41.01
N ASN A 137 -8.59 1.27 -40.68
CA ASN A 137 -9.90 1.18 -41.35
C ASN A 137 -10.02 2.08 -42.58
N GLY A 138 -9.05 2.97 -42.81
CA GLY A 138 -9.03 3.94 -43.90
C GLY A 138 -8.00 3.61 -44.96
N SER A 139 -7.05 4.52 -45.19
CA SER A 139 -6.10 4.51 -46.30
C SER A 139 -5.15 3.31 -46.31
N ALA A 140 -4.80 2.78 -45.14
CA ALA A 140 -3.86 1.65 -45.06
C ALA A 140 -4.52 0.27 -45.20
N ARG A 141 -5.83 0.17 -45.17
CA ARG A 141 -6.56 -1.11 -45.14
C ARG A 141 -6.11 -2.12 -46.23
N ASN A 142 -5.86 -1.66 -47.44
CA ASN A 142 -5.48 -2.53 -48.56
C ASN A 142 -4.08 -3.15 -48.39
N TYR A 143 -3.21 -2.51 -47.62
CA TYR A 143 -1.83 -2.93 -47.37
C TYR A 143 -1.71 -3.87 -46.17
N LEU A 144 -2.77 -3.96 -45.32
CA LEU A 144 -2.75 -4.72 -44.07
C LEU A 144 -3.18 -6.16 -44.28
N GLN A 145 -2.52 -7.06 -43.59
CA GLN A 145 -2.89 -8.46 -43.51
C GLN A 145 -4.16 -8.65 -42.67
N ASP A 146 -4.27 -7.88 -41.61
CA ASP A 146 -5.40 -7.86 -40.70
C ASP A 146 -5.57 -6.44 -40.11
N SER A 147 -6.78 -6.10 -39.68
CA SER A 147 -7.11 -4.79 -39.08
C SER A 147 -6.84 -4.74 -37.57
N VAL A 148 -6.00 -5.63 -37.04
CA VAL A 148 -5.68 -5.73 -35.63
C VAL A 148 -4.49 -4.84 -35.27
N ILE A 149 -4.69 -3.99 -34.23
CA ILE A 149 -3.63 -3.21 -33.64
C ILE A 149 -3.11 -4.00 -32.45
N THR A 150 -1.83 -4.34 -32.42
CA THR A 150 -1.16 -5.05 -31.32
C THR A 150 -0.11 -4.19 -30.67
N MET A 151 0.29 -4.54 -29.45
CA MET A 151 1.39 -3.88 -28.76
C MET A 151 2.55 -4.87 -28.59
N ARG A 152 3.76 -4.48 -29.01
CA ARG A 152 4.99 -5.26 -28.83
C ARG A 152 6.09 -4.35 -28.33
N ASN A 153 6.70 -4.72 -27.20
CA ASN A 153 7.78 -3.94 -26.58
C ASN A 153 7.43 -2.45 -26.39
N GLY A 154 6.19 -2.14 -25.94
CA GLY A 154 5.72 -0.78 -25.71
C GLY A 154 5.42 0.03 -26.98
N ARG A 155 5.42 -0.61 -28.17
CA ARG A 155 5.09 0.03 -29.46
C ARG A 155 3.85 -0.60 -30.07
N TYR A 156 2.98 0.24 -30.63
CA TYR A 156 1.87 -0.25 -31.44
C TYR A 156 2.38 -0.82 -32.77
N CYS A 157 1.91 -1.99 -33.12
CA CYS A 157 2.27 -2.71 -34.34
C CYS A 157 1.01 -3.05 -35.11
N ILE A 158 1.08 -2.88 -36.43
CA ILE A 158 0.04 -3.21 -37.38
C ILE A 158 0.62 -4.23 -38.37
N PRO A 159 -0.05 -5.39 -38.65
CA PRO A 159 0.45 -6.40 -39.54
C PRO A 159 0.29 -5.95 -41.00
N VAL A 160 1.40 -5.81 -41.71
CA VAL A 160 1.44 -5.45 -43.12
C VAL A 160 1.68 -6.70 -43.96
N LYS A 161 1.00 -6.85 -45.08
CA LYS A 161 1.23 -7.92 -46.05
C LYS A 161 2.67 -7.86 -46.57
N ALA A 162 3.29 -9.03 -46.76
CA ALA A 162 4.69 -9.11 -47.14
C ALA A 162 5.01 -8.40 -48.49
N GLU A 163 4.07 -8.41 -49.41
CA GLU A 163 4.17 -7.78 -50.76
C GLU A 163 4.22 -6.25 -50.72
N TYR A 164 3.72 -5.64 -49.62
CA TYR A 164 3.72 -4.18 -49.45
C TYR A 164 4.77 -3.69 -48.45
N LYS A 165 5.71 -4.57 -48.07
CA LYS A 165 6.81 -4.20 -47.17
C LYS A 165 7.69 -3.13 -47.85
N GLY A 166 7.68 -1.92 -47.34
CA GLY A 166 8.41 -0.76 -47.90
C GLY A 166 7.54 0.23 -48.68
N GLN A 167 6.24 -0.04 -48.87
CA GLN A 167 5.29 0.90 -49.46
C GLN A 167 4.39 1.58 -48.40
N VAL A 168 4.40 1.07 -47.19
CA VAL A 168 3.68 1.67 -46.07
C VAL A 168 4.64 2.65 -45.40
N PRO A 169 4.25 3.94 -45.24
CA PRO A 169 5.07 4.97 -44.62
C PRO A 169 5.38 4.74 -43.12
#